data_1d4f854ca5268943c4336214c6dece06
#
_entry.id   1d4f854ca5268943c4336214c6dece06
#
_cell.length_a   1.000
_cell.length_b   1.000
_cell.length_c   1.000
_cell.angle_alpha   90.00
_cell.angle_beta   90.00
_cell.angle_gamma   90.00
#
_symmetry.space_group_name_H-M   'P 1'
#
loop_
_entity.id
_entity.type
_entity.pdbx_description
1 polymer ?
#
loop_
_entity_poly.entity_id
_entity_poly.type
_entity_poly.pdbx_seq_one_letter_code
_entity_poly.pdbx_strand_id
1 'polypeptide(L)'
;MRAVLQRVTRASVTVDGEVLGKIGKGFMILLGVENSDTEEITDKMADKICKLRIFEDENGKTNLSLADVGGELLVISQFTLYADCKKGNRPSFVKAGAPDMAEHLYEHFMERCRNYVDVVEK
;
A
#
# COMPACT_ATOMS: atom_id res chain seq x y z
N MET A 1 11.45 1.16 -0.82
CA MET A 1 10.02 0.81 -0.63
C MET A 1 9.36 0.53 -1.96
N ARG A 2 8.57 -0.49 -2.03
CA ARG A 2 7.79 -0.83 -3.22
C ARG A 2 6.33 -0.94 -2.87
N ALA A 3 5.48 -0.46 -3.75
CA ALA A 3 4.03 -0.58 -3.58
C ALA A 3 3.40 -1.07 -4.88
N VAL A 4 2.49 -2.02 -4.75
CA VAL A 4 1.62 -2.45 -5.85
C VAL A 4 0.21 -2.00 -5.50
N LEU A 5 -0.35 -1.15 -6.36
CA LEU A 5 -1.67 -0.58 -6.17
C LEU A 5 -2.67 -1.25 -7.09
N GLN A 6 -3.80 -1.62 -6.55
CA GLN A 6 -4.93 -2.06 -7.34
C GLN A 6 -6.14 -1.19 -7.01
N ARG A 7 -6.70 -0.56 -8.02
CA ARG A 7 -7.95 0.19 -7.89
C ARG A 7 -9.10 -0.81 -7.76
N VAL A 8 -9.91 -0.65 -6.72
CA VAL A 8 -10.97 -1.61 -6.40
C VAL A 8 -12.30 -0.90 -6.12
N THR A 9 -13.40 -1.62 -6.32
CA THR A 9 -14.73 -1.19 -5.84
C THR A 9 -14.98 -1.71 -4.44
N ARG A 10 -14.30 -2.79 -4.07
CA ARG A 10 -14.28 -3.35 -2.73
C ARG A 10 -13.06 -4.27 -2.59
N ALA A 11 -12.58 -4.42 -1.38
CA ALA A 11 -11.52 -5.38 -1.06
C ALA A 11 -11.61 -5.79 0.40
N SER A 12 -11.11 -6.96 0.71
CA SER A 12 -11.01 -7.43 2.10
C SER A 12 -9.82 -8.37 2.24
N VAL A 13 -9.33 -8.50 3.47
CA VAL A 13 -8.32 -9.48 3.83
C VAL A 13 -8.85 -10.36 4.95
N THR A 14 -8.77 -11.66 4.74
CA THR A 14 -9.28 -12.68 5.68
C THR A 14 -8.14 -13.62 6.04
N VAL A 15 -7.98 -13.87 7.34
CA VAL A 15 -6.99 -14.82 7.86
C VAL A 15 -7.71 -15.76 8.84
N ASP A 16 -7.56 -17.06 8.64
CA ASP A 16 -8.19 -18.11 9.44
C ASP A 16 -9.71 -17.91 9.61
N GLY A 17 -10.38 -17.49 8.53
CA GLY A 17 -11.81 -17.27 8.51
C GLY A 17 -12.27 -15.94 9.12
N GLU A 18 -11.35 -15.13 9.62
CA GLU A 18 -11.63 -13.82 10.22
C GLU A 18 -11.26 -12.69 9.28
N VAL A 19 -12.18 -11.75 9.05
CA VAL A 19 -11.93 -10.56 8.24
C VAL A 19 -11.14 -9.56 9.08
N LEU A 20 -9.88 -9.30 8.70
CA LEU A 20 -8.99 -8.37 9.39
C LEU A 20 -9.14 -6.94 8.90
N GLY A 21 -9.56 -6.75 7.65
CA GLY A 21 -9.78 -5.44 7.07
C GLY A 21 -10.71 -5.53 5.88
N LYS A 22 -11.47 -4.47 5.65
CA LYS A 22 -12.45 -4.40 4.56
C LYS A 22 -12.65 -2.95 4.13
N ILE A 23 -12.66 -2.73 2.82
CA ILE A 23 -12.91 -1.40 2.24
C ILE A 23 -13.92 -1.48 1.10
N GLY A 24 -14.52 -0.32 0.77
CA GLY A 24 -15.26 -0.10 -0.45
C GLY A 24 -14.34 0.39 -1.57
N LYS A 25 -14.78 1.39 -2.31
CA LYS A 25 -14.01 1.99 -3.43
C LYS A 25 -12.70 2.60 -2.94
N GLY A 26 -11.62 2.28 -3.61
CA GLY A 26 -10.32 2.84 -3.29
C GLY A 26 -9.17 2.01 -3.84
N PHE A 27 -8.11 1.87 -3.04
CA PHE A 27 -6.95 1.05 -3.39
C PHE A 27 -6.77 -0.10 -2.41
N MET A 28 -6.43 -1.25 -2.96
CA MET A 28 -5.72 -2.30 -2.23
C MET A 28 -4.24 -2.09 -2.54
N ILE A 29 -3.42 -1.99 -1.50
CA ILE A 29 -1.98 -1.74 -1.63
C ILE A 29 -1.21 -2.89 -1.01
N LEU A 30 -0.32 -3.49 -1.78
CA LEU A 30 0.71 -4.38 -1.25
C LEU A 30 1.97 -3.54 -1.04
N LEU A 31 2.45 -3.47 0.19
CA LEU A 31 3.57 -2.62 0.56
C LEU A 31 4.77 -3.45 1.01
N GLY A 32 5.90 -3.28 0.31
CA GLY A 32 7.17 -3.89 0.67
C GLY A 32 8.15 -2.85 1.18
N VAL A 33 8.83 -3.18 2.28
CA VAL A 33 9.85 -2.34 2.91
C VAL A 33 11.22 -2.96 2.69
N GLU A 34 12.20 -2.17 2.26
CA GLU A 34 13.58 -2.63 2.15
C GLU A 34 14.44 -2.09 3.29
N ASN A 35 15.62 -2.71 3.48
CA ASN A 35 16.52 -2.38 4.59
C ASN A 35 16.96 -0.91 4.64
N SER A 36 17.05 -0.25 3.49
CA SER A 36 17.49 1.17 3.39
C SER A 36 16.36 2.19 3.53
N ASP A 37 15.13 1.75 3.72
CA ASP A 37 13.98 2.65 3.82
C ASP A 37 13.99 3.43 5.14
N THR A 38 13.45 4.66 5.08
CA THR A 38 13.35 5.57 6.20
C THR A 38 11.92 6.10 6.32
N GLU A 39 11.61 6.79 7.42
CA GLU A 39 10.31 7.47 7.59
C GLU A 39 10.08 8.53 6.52
N GLU A 40 11.14 9.24 6.10
CA GLU A 40 11.06 10.25 5.04
C GLU A 40 10.65 9.62 3.71
N ILE A 41 11.25 8.48 3.34
CA ILE A 41 10.89 7.74 2.13
C ILE A 41 9.44 7.26 2.22
N THR A 42 9.03 6.79 3.38
CA THR A 42 7.67 6.33 3.64
C THR A 42 6.66 7.46 3.46
N ASP A 43 6.95 8.65 4.01
CA ASP A 43 6.09 9.82 3.85
C ASP A 43 5.91 10.21 2.38
N LYS A 44 7.01 10.22 1.62
CA LYS A 44 6.96 10.53 0.19
C LYS A 44 6.12 9.52 -0.59
N MET A 45 6.25 8.25 -0.28
CA MET A 45 5.46 7.18 -0.92
C MET A 45 3.97 7.36 -0.61
N ALA A 46 3.62 7.57 0.65
CA ALA A 46 2.24 7.77 1.08
C ALA A 46 1.61 9.00 0.42
N ASP A 47 2.31 10.12 0.43
CA ASP A 47 1.83 11.35 -0.20
C ASP A 47 1.62 11.17 -1.69
N LYS A 48 2.56 10.51 -2.37
CA LYS A 48 2.47 10.24 -3.80
C LYS A 48 1.24 9.39 -4.14
N ILE A 49 1.04 8.31 -3.41
CA ILE A 49 -0.08 7.38 -3.65
C ILE A 49 -1.42 8.08 -3.43
N CYS A 50 -1.56 8.83 -2.35
CA CYS A 50 -2.82 9.51 -2.03
C CYS A 50 -3.15 10.63 -3.02
N LYS A 51 -2.15 11.17 -3.71
CA LYS A 51 -2.31 12.26 -4.69
C LYS A 51 -2.38 11.80 -6.13
N LEU A 52 -2.16 10.52 -6.42
CA LEU A 52 -2.25 10.00 -7.78
C LEU A 52 -3.66 10.21 -8.33
N ARG A 53 -3.75 10.76 -9.53
CA ARG A 53 -5.01 11.11 -10.18
C ARG A 53 -5.43 10.02 -11.15
N ILE A 54 -5.79 8.87 -10.61
CA ILE A 54 -6.08 7.65 -11.40
C ILE A 54 -7.52 7.16 -11.28
N PHE A 55 -8.41 7.95 -10.67
CA PHE A 55 -9.85 7.70 -10.71
C PHE A 55 -10.49 8.53 -11.81
N GLU A 56 -11.50 7.98 -12.44
CA GLU A 56 -12.19 8.64 -13.56
C GLU A 56 -13.04 9.82 -13.08
N ASP A 57 -13.00 10.92 -13.84
CA ASP A 57 -13.85 12.08 -13.65
C ASP A 57 -15.16 11.92 -14.44
N GLU A 58 -16.00 12.97 -14.45
CA GLU A 58 -17.29 13.00 -15.16
C GLU A 58 -17.18 12.73 -16.66
N ASN A 59 -16.01 13.02 -17.24
CA ASN A 59 -15.74 12.83 -18.66
C ASN A 59 -15.07 11.48 -18.98
N GLY A 60 -14.95 10.59 -17.99
CA GLY A 60 -14.30 9.30 -18.14
C GLY A 60 -12.78 9.38 -18.24
N LYS A 61 -12.17 10.52 -17.88
CA LYS A 61 -10.72 10.71 -17.90
C LYS A 61 -10.13 10.42 -16.53
N THR A 62 -8.96 9.80 -16.52
CA THR A 62 -8.18 9.52 -15.31
C THR A 62 -7.65 10.84 -14.74
N ASN A 63 -8.35 11.41 -13.79
CA ASN A 63 -8.10 12.77 -13.31
C ASN A 63 -8.29 13.01 -11.81
N LEU A 64 -8.98 12.14 -11.10
CA LEU A 64 -9.28 12.33 -9.67
C LEU A 64 -8.38 11.51 -8.78
N SER A 65 -7.98 12.09 -7.65
CA SER A 65 -7.21 11.41 -6.62
C SER A 65 -8.10 10.61 -5.68
N LEU A 66 -7.48 9.79 -4.83
CA LEU A 66 -8.17 9.01 -3.80
C LEU A 66 -9.02 9.92 -2.89
N ALA A 67 -8.47 11.05 -2.46
CA ALA A 67 -9.18 12.01 -1.61
C ALA A 67 -10.37 12.64 -2.33
N ASP A 68 -10.23 12.94 -3.63
CA ASP A 68 -11.30 13.56 -4.43
C ASP A 68 -12.54 12.66 -4.53
N VAL A 69 -12.35 11.35 -4.58
CA VAL A 69 -13.46 10.40 -4.71
C VAL A 69 -13.94 9.85 -3.36
N GLY A 70 -13.38 10.33 -2.26
CA GLY A 70 -13.71 9.80 -0.93
C GLY A 70 -13.33 8.32 -0.79
N GLY A 71 -12.23 7.92 -1.40
CA GLY A 71 -11.79 6.53 -1.43
C GLY A 71 -11.21 6.05 -0.10
N GLU A 72 -11.06 4.74 -0.02
CA GLU A 72 -10.56 4.04 1.16
C GLU A 72 -9.30 3.25 0.82
N LEU A 73 -8.49 2.93 1.82
CA LEU A 73 -7.26 2.17 1.64
C LEU A 73 -7.28 0.86 2.44
N LEU A 74 -6.88 -0.21 1.79
CA LEU A 74 -6.53 -1.47 2.43
C LEU A 74 -5.06 -1.73 2.16
N VAL A 75 -4.23 -1.67 3.21
CA VAL A 75 -2.78 -1.80 3.09
C VAL A 75 -2.33 -3.13 3.67
N ILE A 76 -1.63 -3.91 2.86
CA ILE A 76 -1.13 -5.23 3.23
C ILE A 76 0.37 -5.22 3.15
N SER A 77 1.04 -5.57 4.24
CA SER A 77 2.49 -5.72 4.26
C SER A 77 2.89 -6.96 3.48
N GLN A 78 3.80 -6.82 2.52
CA GLN A 78 4.19 -7.89 1.60
C GLN A 78 5.70 -7.84 1.34
N PHE A 79 6.50 -8.52 2.16
CA PHE A 79 7.94 -8.55 2.02
C PHE A 79 8.41 -9.22 0.73
N THR A 80 7.62 -10.12 0.16
CA THR A 80 7.94 -10.84 -1.07
C THR A 80 8.03 -9.94 -2.32
N LEU A 81 7.63 -8.67 -2.22
CA LEU A 81 7.88 -7.69 -3.27
C LEU A 81 9.39 -7.46 -3.49
N TYR A 82 10.23 -7.82 -2.52
CA TYR A 82 11.69 -7.77 -2.61
C TYR A 82 12.30 -9.15 -2.88
N ALA A 83 11.55 -10.04 -3.50
CA ALA A 83 12.09 -11.31 -3.95
C ALA A 83 13.09 -11.08 -5.09
N ASP A 84 14.28 -11.66 -4.97
CA ASP A 84 15.31 -11.65 -6.00
C ASP A 84 15.44 -13.07 -6.55
N CYS A 85 15.10 -13.24 -7.83
CA CYS A 85 15.11 -14.53 -8.53
C CYS A 85 16.20 -14.62 -9.60
N LYS A 86 17.19 -13.70 -9.58
CA LYS A 86 18.24 -13.63 -10.62
C LYS A 86 19.14 -14.85 -10.66
N LYS A 87 19.36 -15.51 -9.52
CA LYS A 87 20.31 -16.62 -9.39
C LYS A 87 19.63 -18.00 -9.33
N GLY A 88 18.56 -18.21 -10.07
CA GLY A 88 17.89 -19.50 -10.14
C GLY A 88 16.45 -19.43 -9.67
N ASN A 89 15.90 -20.60 -9.31
CA ASN A 89 14.47 -20.74 -9.01
C ASN A 89 14.12 -20.53 -7.53
N ARG A 90 15.13 -20.28 -6.68
CA ARG A 90 14.93 -20.02 -5.26
C ARG A 90 14.98 -18.52 -5.00
N PRO A 91 13.87 -17.86 -4.62
CA PRO A 91 13.89 -16.44 -4.33
C PRO A 91 14.79 -16.11 -3.15
N SER A 92 15.51 -14.99 -3.25
CA SER A 92 16.26 -14.40 -2.14
C SER A 92 15.52 -13.17 -1.64
N PHE A 93 15.47 -12.99 -0.32
CA PHE A 93 14.79 -11.84 0.32
C PHE A 93 15.77 -10.99 1.14
N VAL A 94 17.05 -11.02 0.79
CA VAL A 94 18.09 -10.29 1.55
C VAL A 94 17.88 -8.78 1.58
N LYS A 95 17.19 -8.22 0.59
CA LYS A 95 16.87 -6.78 0.54
C LYS A 95 15.63 -6.40 1.33
N ALA A 96 14.80 -7.36 1.69
CA ALA A 96 13.61 -7.09 2.49
C ALA A 96 14.02 -6.56 3.87
N GLY A 97 13.28 -5.57 4.36
CA GLY A 97 13.51 -4.99 5.68
C GLY A 97 13.32 -6.01 6.80
N ALA A 98 14.08 -5.85 7.89
CA ALA A 98 13.89 -6.65 9.09
C ALA A 98 12.44 -6.50 9.60
N PRO A 99 11.83 -7.55 10.18
CA PRO A 99 10.41 -7.52 10.55
C PRO A 99 10.00 -6.33 11.43
N ASP A 100 10.79 -5.98 12.44
CA ASP A 100 10.46 -4.86 13.35
C ASP A 100 10.49 -3.52 12.64
N MET A 101 11.50 -3.28 11.82
CA MET A 101 11.63 -2.07 11.02
C MET A 101 10.51 -1.99 9.97
N ALA A 102 10.23 -3.10 9.30
CA ALA A 102 9.17 -3.17 8.28
C ALA A 102 7.80 -2.86 8.89
N GLU A 103 7.50 -3.42 10.06
CA GLU A 103 6.25 -3.15 10.78
C GLU A 103 6.15 -1.68 11.17
N HIS A 104 7.24 -1.10 11.68
CA HIS A 104 7.27 0.33 12.05
C HIS A 104 6.96 1.22 10.85
N LEU A 105 7.61 0.99 9.71
CA LEU A 105 7.38 1.80 8.51
C LEU A 105 6.02 1.53 7.87
N TYR A 106 5.52 0.31 7.95
CA TYR A 106 4.17 -0.03 7.51
C TYR A 106 3.10 0.74 8.30
N GLU A 107 3.21 0.76 9.63
CA GLU A 107 2.31 1.54 10.48
C GLU A 107 2.45 3.05 10.22
N HIS A 108 3.68 3.53 10.03
CA HIS A 108 3.96 4.92 9.70
C HIS A 108 3.33 5.33 8.37
N PHE A 109 3.40 4.45 7.38
CA PHE A 109 2.75 4.65 6.07
C PHE A 109 1.25 4.84 6.22
N MET A 110 0.58 3.98 6.97
CA MET A 110 -0.86 4.07 7.20
C MET A 110 -1.23 5.34 7.95
N GLU A 111 -0.47 5.72 8.96
CA GLU A 111 -0.70 6.94 9.73
C GLU A 111 -0.59 8.18 8.84
N ARG A 112 0.40 8.21 7.95
CA ARG A 112 0.56 9.31 6.98
C ARG A 112 -0.62 9.37 6.01
N CYS A 113 -1.10 8.24 5.54
CA CYS A 113 -2.26 8.17 4.64
C CYS A 113 -3.54 8.70 5.30
N ARG A 114 -3.68 8.59 6.62
CA ARG A 114 -4.85 9.10 7.35
C ARG A 114 -4.98 10.62 7.28
N ASN A 115 -3.94 11.33 6.85
CA ASN A 115 -4.03 12.77 6.59
C ASN A 115 -4.84 13.08 5.32
N TYR A 116 -5.04 12.10 4.45
CA TYR A 116 -5.72 12.28 3.15
C TYR A 116 -7.06 11.58 3.06
N VAL A 117 -7.22 10.46 3.75
CA VAL A 117 -8.42 9.62 3.68
C VAL A 117 -8.85 9.17 5.09
N ASP A 118 -10.14 8.95 5.25
CA ASP A 118 -10.72 8.62 6.56
C ASP A 118 -10.58 7.14 6.91
N VAL A 119 -10.60 6.26 5.91
CA VAL A 119 -10.57 4.81 6.13
C VAL A 119 -9.26 4.23 5.62
N VAL A 120 -8.44 3.74 6.54
CA VAL A 120 -7.19 3.03 6.25
C VAL A 120 -7.21 1.74 7.07
N GLU A 121 -7.38 0.62 6.39
CA GLU A 121 -7.47 -0.70 7.00
C GLU A 121 -6.22 -1.53 6.70
N LYS A 122 -6.01 -2.58 7.49
CA LYS A 122 -4.87 -3.49 7.31
C LYS A 122 -5.29 -4.94 7.30
#